data_5f178036e298acc4846155fc6a2204ea
#
_entry.id   5f178036e298acc4846155fc6a2204ea
#
_cell.length_a   1.000
_cell.length_b   1.000
_cell.length_c   1.000
_cell.angle_alpha   90.00
_cell.angle_beta   90.00
_cell.angle_gamma   90.00
#
_symmetry.space_group_name_H-M   'P 1'
#
loop_
_entity.id
_entity.type
_entity.pdbx_description
1 polymer ?
#
loop_
_entity_poly.entity_id
_entity_poly.type
_entity_poly.pdbx_seq_one_letter_code
_entity_poly.pdbx_strand_id
1 'polypeptide(L)'
;MLPSASQKRLLQTLWRDGPLSRSQLGRRCGMRLNTVGEQTAAMFEAGLLRLHQPVTAGTGRPPVPLAIDSDRRHLLGVAVRPEGVELAKVDLLGEAIGPSVRRRAAGSHRAIRAAGELLDAHLESATLAIGIAAPGFIDPVARRLLFNAAVTNSRGASLGPIYQAAGTRHVVLANDAHALAARWAIGGHGSAVDDAEDTLLVMLGDHQVGASLLINGRPNDGCVHGANELGHTRLPVDSPRCFCGHVGCIETIFSSTYLAQRAGMDSVEPGLLDRMLARFADGTHDKSLDVVIDMLAMVLANAVTFTRVGRLVLSGGLTMHSAVVEALIARIRAYVLVPIRQRLRLDLWQQPAISPAATAAALVLAELYCPQWASSTGGASLPVTLTPENG
;
A
#
# COMPACT_ATOMS: atom_id res chain seq x y z
N MET A 1 15.68 -0.81 -17.87
CA MET A 1 16.57 -0.29 -16.81
C MET A 1 15.84 0.81 -16.08
N LEU A 2 15.88 0.84 -14.75
CA LEU A 2 15.28 1.94 -13.98
C LEU A 2 16.03 3.25 -14.20
N PRO A 3 15.35 4.41 -14.02
CA PRO A 3 15.98 5.72 -14.09
C PRO A 3 17.12 5.89 -13.07
N SER A 4 18.18 6.58 -13.47
CA SER A 4 19.28 6.99 -12.59
C SER A 4 18.79 7.96 -11.50
N ALA A 5 19.59 8.22 -10.46
CA ALA A 5 19.23 9.16 -9.40
C ALA A 5 18.89 10.56 -9.94
N SER A 6 19.65 11.05 -10.94
CA SER A 6 19.38 12.33 -11.61
C SER A 6 18.04 12.30 -12.37
N GLN A 7 17.74 11.21 -13.06
CA GLN A 7 16.49 11.02 -13.80
C GLN A 7 15.30 10.88 -12.85
N LYS A 8 15.45 10.14 -11.74
CA LYS A 8 14.41 10.06 -10.68
C LYS A 8 14.08 11.46 -10.15
N ARG A 9 15.07 12.30 -9.89
CA ARG A 9 14.84 13.68 -9.43
C ARG A 9 14.05 14.53 -10.44
N LEU A 10 14.30 14.36 -11.74
CA LEU A 10 13.51 15.02 -12.79
C LEU A 10 12.08 14.48 -12.83
N LEU A 11 11.88 13.16 -12.73
CA LEU A 11 10.57 12.53 -12.67
C LEU A 11 9.76 12.97 -11.44
N GLN A 12 10.38 13.00 -10.27
CA GLN A 12 9.78 13.49 -9.03
C GLN A 12 9.28 14.93 -9.17
N THR A 13 10.09 15.78 -9.81
CA THR A 13 9.71 17.17 -10.06
C THR A 13 8.53 17.27 -11.03
N LEU A 14 8.54 16.49 -12.11
CA LEU A 14 7.42 16.44 -13.06
C LEU A 14 6.16 15.83 -12.47
N TRP A 15 6.30 14.83 -11.59
CA TRP A 15 5.18 14.24 -10.87
C TRP A 15 4.49 15.24 -9.95
N ARG A 16 5.29 16.01 -9.18
CA ARG A 16 4.79 16.97 -8.21
C ARG A 16 4.25 18.26 -8.85
N ASP A 17 5.01 18.81 -9.81
CA ASP A 17 4.77 20.15 -10.33
C ASP A 17 4.05 20.15 -11.70
N GLY A 18 3.81 18.97 -12.27
CA GLY A 18 3.22 18.82 -13.61
C GLY A 18 4.21 19.10 -14.75
N PRO A 19 3.72 19.37 -15.97
CA PRO A 19 4.55 19.60 -17.13
C PRO A 19 5.42 20.84 -16.99
N LEU A 20 6.73 20.72 -17.23
CA LEU A 20 7.72 21.79 -17.09
C LEU A 20 8.67 21.83 -18.30
N SER A 21 9.12 23.06 -18.68
CA SER A 21 10.20 23.22 -19.65
C SER A 21 11.55 22.77 -19.06
N ARG A 22 12.53 22.45 -19.93
CA ARG A 22 13.89 22.08 -19.49
C ARG A 22 14.52 23.14 -18.57
N SER A 23 14.31 24.41 -18.86
CA SER A 23 14.82 25.51 -18.02
C SER A 23 14.15 25.56 -16.64
N GLN A 24 12.84 25.31 -16.55
CA GLN A 24 12.13 25.21 -15.28
C GLN A 24 12.59 23.99 -14.49
N LEU A 25 12.73 22.83 -15.13
CA LEU A 25 13.28 21.63 -14.51
C LEU A 25 14.69 21.86 -13.95
N GLY A 26 15.58 22.51 -14.73
CA GLY A 26 16.93 22.82 -14.28
C GLY A 26 16.92 23.66 -13.00
N ARG A 27 16.12 24.71 -12.96
CA ARG A 27 15.95 25.55 -11.76
C ARG A 27 15.40 24.80 -10.57
N ARG A 28 14.32 24.02 -10.77
CA ARG A 28 13.65 23.26 -9.70
C ARG A 28 14.55 22.17 -9.13
N CYS A 29 15.29 21.47 -9.99
CA CYS A 29 16.19 20.39 -9.60
C CYS A 29 17.59 20.86 -9.19
N GLY A 30 17.94 22.16 -9.34
CA GLY A 30 19.29 22.64 -9.12
C GLY A 30 20.32 22.03 -10.09
N MET A 31 19.92 21.75 -11.34
CA MET A 31 20.74 21.12 -12.37
C MET A 31 21.09 22.11 -13.48
N ARG A 32 22.31 21.98 -14.04
CA ARG A 32 22.71 22.74 -15.20
C ARG A 32 21.88 22.33 -16.43
N LEU A 33 21.60 23.29 -17.32
CA LEU A 33 20.71 23.07 -18.46
C LEU A 33 21.24 21.97 -19.42
N ASN A 34 22.55 21.87 -19.62
CA ASN A 34 23.15 20.81 -20.44
C ASN A 34 22.89 19.44 -19.83
N THR A 35 23.07 19.28 -18.52
CA THR A 35 22.77 18.03 -17.80
C THR A 35 21.28 17.68 -17.93
N VAL A 36 20.37 18.66 -17.78
CA VAL A 36 18.93 18.43 -18.00
C VAL A 36 18.67 17.99 -19.43
N GLY A 37 19.36 18.62 -20.42
CA GLY A 37 19.23 18.25 -21.82
C GLY A 37 19.61 16.79 -22.08
N GLU A 38 20.78 16.36 -21.61
CA GLU A 38 21.27 14.99 -21.74
C GLU A 38 20.36 13.97 -21.05
N GLN A 39 19.99 14.23 -19.79
CA GLN A 39 19.13 13.32 -19.03
C GLN A 39 17.74 13.20 -19.65
N THR A 40 17.14 14.32 -20.06
CA THR A 40 15.81 14.28 -20.70
C THR A 40 15.86 13.60 -22.07
N ALA A 41 16.93 13.73 -22.86
CA ALA A 41 17.07 13.02 -24.13
C ALA A 41 17.07 11.49 -23.89
N ALA A 42 17.87 11.00 -22.97
CA ALA A 42 17.89 9.58 -22.61
C ALA A 42 16.53 9.09 -22.09
N MET A 43 15.80 9.92 -21.33
CA MET A 43 14.46 9.59 -20.84
C MET A 43 13.42 9.55 -21.94
N PHE A 44 13.52 10.38 -22.98
CA PHE A 44 12.68 10.28 -24.18
C PHE A 44 12.92 8.97 -24.94
N GLU A 45 14.18 8.60 -25.16
CA GLU A 45 14.54 7.33 -25.80
C GLU A 45 14.02 6.14 -24.99
N ALA A 46 14.11 6.21 -23.66
CA ALA A 46 13.58 5.20 -22.75
C ALA A 46 12.05 5.14 -22.70
N GLY A 47 11.33 6.11 -23.30
CA GLY A 47 9.87 6.19 -23.28
C GLY A 47 9.29 6.60 -21.92
N LEU A 48 10.02 7.43 -21.15
CA LEU A 48 9.62 7.94 -19.84
C LEU A 48 9.03 9.35 -19.91
N LEU A 49 9.38 10.11 -20.96
CA LEU A 49 8.93 11.47 -21.16
C LEU A 49 8.29 11.65 -22.54
N ARG A 50 7.34 12.57 -22.59
CA ARG A 50 6.74 13.09 -23.84
C ARG A 50 6.74 14.60 -23.86
N LEU A 51 6.62 15.17 -25.06
CA LEU A 51 6.36 16.59 -25.21
C LEU A 51 4.90 16.87 -24.83
N HIS A 52 4.69 17.91 -24.04
CA HIS A 52 3.35 18.38 -23.71
C HIS A 52 3.01 19.58 -24.60
N GLN A 53 1.74 19.73 -24.95
CA GLN A 53 1.32 20.89 -25.76
C GLN A 53 1.58 22.19 -25.00
N PRO A 54 2.22 23.19 -25.63
CA PRO A 54 2.46 24.46 -24.97
C PRO A 54 1.14 25.18 -24.73
N VAL A 55 0.98 25.72 -23.53
CA VAL A 55 -0.12 26.67 -23.26
C VAL A 55 0.26 27.96 -23.98
N THR A 56 -0.51 28.34 -25.00
CA THR A 56 -0.28 29.56 -25.78
C THR A 56 -0.58 30.77 -24.92
N ALA A 57 0.44 31.48 -24.45
CA ALA A 57 0.33 32.79 -23.85
C ALA A 57 1.67 33.54 -24.06
N GLY A 58 1.65 34.54 -24.95
CA GLY A 58 2.76 35.51 -25.10
C GLY A 58 3.40 35.58 -26.47
N THR A 59 4.10 36.70 -26.74
CA THR A 59 4.90 36.97 -27.95
C THR A 59 6.25 36.19 -27.86
N GLY A 60 6.47 35.26 -28.77
CA GLY A 60 7.67 34.43 -28.89
C GLY A 60 7.35 32.95 -29.04
N ARG A 61 8.34 32.13 -29.47
CA ARG A 61 8.16 30.66 -29.52
C ARG A 61 8.12 30.11 -28.09
N PRO A 62 6.93 29.64 -27.61
CA PRO A 62 6.79 29.16 -26.24
C PRO A 62 7.69 27.93 -26.01
N PRO A 63 8.33 27.82 -24.84
CA PRO A 63 9.09 26.62 -24.49
C PRO A 63 8.13 25.43 -24.44
N VAL A 64 8.50 24.33 -25.09
CA VAL A 64 7.70 23.10 -25.08
C VAL A 64 7.91 22.38 -23.74
N PRO A 65 6.86 22.23 -22.91
CA PRO A 65 6.96 21.52 -21.66
C PRO A 65 7.19 20.01 -21.87
N LEU A 66 7.83 19.39 -20.90
CA LEU A 66 7.98 17.93 -20.80
C LEU A 66 6.99 17.39 -19.79
N ALA A 67 6.42 16.24 -20.08
CA ALA A 67 5.54 15.51 -19.17
C ALA A 67 5.99 14.05 -19.08
N ILE A 68 5.57 13.34 -18.02
CA ILE A 68 5.71 11.90 -17.92
C ILE A 68 4.90 11.26 -19.05
N ASP A 69 5.45 10.26 -19.71
CA ASP A 69 4.80 9.52 -20.80
C ASP A 69 4.02 8.36 -20.18
N SER A 70 2.67 8.42 -20.25
CA SER A 70 1.76 7.38 -19.75
C SER A 70 1.53 6.23 -20.75
N ASP A 71 1.93 6.42 -22.03
CA ASP A 71 1.47 5.56 -23.09
C ASP A 71 2.53 4.52 -23.52
N ARG A 72 3.81 4.88 -23.41
CA ARG A 72 4.91 4.06 -23.96
C ARG A 72 5.45 3.01 -23.01
N ARG A 73 5.31 3.23 -21.71
CA ARG A 73 5.77 2.30 -20.68
C ARG A 73 4.67 2.05 -19.67
N HIS A 74 4.69 0.84 -19.11
CA HIS A 74 3.78 0.46 -18.03
C HIS A 74 4.51 -0.35 -16.96
N LEU A 75 3.84 -0.51 -15.85
CA LEU A 75 4.22 -1.36 -14.73
C LEU A 75 3.28 -2.56 -14.67
N LEU A 76 3.77 -3.69 -14.18
CA LEU A 76 2.91 -4.79 -13.76
C LEU A 76 2.82 -4.79 -12.24
N GLY A 77 1.61 -4.85 -11.73
CA GLY A 77 1.34 -5.11 -10.34
C GLY A 77 0.87 -6.55 -10.17
N VAL A 78 1.38 -7.24 -9.15
CA VAL A 78 0.98 -8.60 -8.79
C VAL A 78 0.60 -8.63 -7.31
N ALA A 79 -0.63 -9.00 -7.02
CA ALA A 79 -1.10 -9.22 -5.65
C ALA A 79 -1.28 -10.72 -5.40
N VAL A 80 -0.52 -11.24 -4.43
CA VAL A 80 -0.68 -12.61 -3.93
C VAL A 80 -1.67 -12.57 -2.78
N ARG A 81 -2.71 -13.40 -2.81
CA ARG A 81 -3.78 -13.43 -1.82
C ARG A 81 -4.06 -14.88 -1.37
N PRO A 82 -4.73 -15.10 -0.23
CA PRO A 82 -5.08 -16.45 0.22
C PRO A 82 -5.89 -17.27 -0.80
N GLU A 83 -6.77 -16.60 -1.53
CA GLU A 83 -7.66 -17.18 -2.54
C GLU A 83 -7.05 -17.30 -3.95
N GLY A 84 -5.88 -16.68 -4.17
CA GLY A 84 -5.23 -16.71 -5.50
C GLY A 84 -4.29 -15.55 -5.77
N VAL A 85 -4.21 -15.19 -7.03
CA VAL A 85 -3.35 -14.11 -7.52
C VAL A 85 -4.11 -13.20 -8.45
N GLU A 86 -3.79 -11.93 -8.39
CA GLU A 86 -4.28 -10.92 -9.32
C GLU A 86 -3.10 -10.19 -9.97
N LEU A 87 -3.21 -9.89 -11.28
CA LEU A 87 -2.25 -9.11 -12.04
C LEU A 87 -2.96 -7.93 -12.70
N ALA A 88 -2.34 -6.76 -12.66
CA ALA A 88 -2.83 -5.55 -13.32
C ALA A 88 -1.69 -4.86 -14.08
N LYS A 89 -2.02 -4.24 -15.21
CA LYS A 89 -1.19 -3.27 -15.92
C LYS A 89 -1.51 -1.87 -15.40
N VAL A 90 -0.48 -1.07 -15.14
CA VAL A 90 -0.62 0.30 -14.63
C VAL A 90 0.35 1.20 -15.39
N ASP A 91 -0.10 2.37 -15.81
CA ASP A 91 0.76 3.35 -16.48
C ASP A 91 1.70 4.07 -15.49
N LEU A 92 2.55 4.94 -16.01
CA LEU A 92 3.49 5.71 -15.18
C LEU A 92 2.83 6.84 -14.38
N LEU A 93 1.53 7.09 -14.58
CA LEU A 93 0.73 8.02 -13.78
C LEU A 93 -0.09 7.32 -12.70
N GLY A 94 -0.02 5.98 -12.63
CA GLY A 94 -0.72 5.18 -11.63
C GLY A 94 -2.14 4.77 -12.01
N GLU A 95 -2.52 5.00 -13.29
CA GLU A 95 -3.82 4.61 -13.80
C GLU A 95 -3.82 3.18 -14.35
N ALA A 96 -4.89 2.43 -14.12
CA ALA A 96 -5.01 1.06 -14.61
C ALA A 96 -5.20 1.02 -16.13
N ILE A 97 -4.43 0.16 -16.80
CA ILE A 97 -4.54 -0.09 -18.23
C ILE A 97 -5.37 -1.37 -18.45
N GLY A 98 -6.65 -1.22 -18.68
CA GLY A 98 -7.58 -2.34 -18.87
C GLY A 98 -7.93 -3.10 -17.58
N PRO A 99 -8.65 -4.21 -17.68
CA PRO A 99 -9.07 -5.00 -16.52
C PRO A 99 -7.92 -5.80 -15.91
N SER A 100 -7.97 -6.03 -14.60
CA SER A 100 -7.06 -6.97 -13.94
C SER A 100 -7.40 -8.43 -14.30
N VAL A 101 -6.37 -9.27 -14.29
CA VAL A 101 -6.49 -10.71 -14.51
C VAL A 101 -6.39 -11.44 -13.19
N ARG A 102 -7.36 -12.29 -12.89
CA ARG A 102 -7.39 -13.07 -11.65
C ARG A 102 -7.27 -14.55 -11.91
N ARG A 103 -6.52 -15.26 -11.06
CA ARG A 103 -6.42 -16.71 -11.07
C ARG A 103 -6.60 -17.26 -9.66
N ARG A 104 -7.56 -18.15 -9.46
CA ARG A 104 -7.74 -18.86 -8.19
C ARG A 104 -6.60 -19.84 -7.96
N ALA A 105 -6.02 -19.82 -6.79
CA ALA A 105 -4.93 -20.71 -6.39
C ALA A 105 -4.85 -20.74 -4.85
N ALA A 106 -5.40 -21.76 -4.23
CA ALA A 106 -5.38 -21.88 -2.77
C ALA A 106 -4.00 -22.32 -2.26
N GLY A 107 -3.49 -21.59 -1.27
CA GLY A 107 -2.20 -21.85 -0.60
C GLY A 107 -1.02 -21.17 -1.30
N SER A 108 0.01 -20.83 -0.49
CA SER A 108 1.13 -19.98 -0.91
C SER A 108 1.88 -20.50 -2.13
N HIS A 109 2.24 -21.77 -2.15
CA HIS A 109 3.04 -22.35 -3.24
C HIS A 109 2.29 -22.30 -4.59
N ARG A 110 0.98 -22.58 -4.58
CA ARG A 110 0.17 -22.53 -5.81
C ARG A 110 -0.03 -21.09 -6.27
N ALA A 111 -0.31 -20.17 -5.34
CA ALA A 111 -0.47 -18.75 -5.63
C ALA A 111 0.82 -18.15 -6.20
N ILE A 112 1.98 -18.45 -5.62
CA ILE A 112 3.29 -17.98 -6.11
C ILE A 112 3.59 -18.54 -7.52
N ARG A 113 3.30 -19.82 -7.76
CA ARG A 113 3.46 -20.41 -9.10
C ARG A 113 2.53 -19.74 -10.12
N ALA A 114 1.25 -19.58 -9.76
CA ALA A 114 0.27 -18.90 -10.61
C ALA A 114 0.67 -17.44 -10.88
N ALA A 115 1.28 -16.76 -9.91
CA ALA A 115 1.82 -15.41 -10.08
C ALA A 115 2.95 -15.38 -11.11
N GLY A 116 3.90 -16.34 -11.04
CA GLY A 116 4.97 -16.47 -12.03
C GLY A 116 4.42 -16.72 -13.43
N GLU A 117 3.47 -17.65 -13.58
CA GLU A 117 2.85 -17.97 -14.86
C GLU A 117 2.05 -16.79 -15.46
N LEU A 118 1.30 -16.04 -14.61
CA LEU A 118 0.60 -14.85 -15.06
C LEU A 118 1.58 -13.76 -15.48
N LEU A 119 2.65 -13.58 -14.73
CA LEU A 119 3.67 -12.60 -15.04
C LEU A 119 4.36 -12.92 -16.38
N ASP A 120 4.76 -14.16 -16.60
CA ASP A 120 5.39 -14.61 -17.84
C ASP A 120 4.47 -14.37 -19.05
N ALA A 121 3.16 -14.67 -18.91
CA ALA A 121 2.18 -14.47 -19.96
C ALA A 121 1.88 -13.00 -20.30
N HIS A 122 2.16 -12.06 -19.40
CA HIS A 122 1.82 -10.63 -19.57
C HIS A 122 3.06 -9.72 -19.62
N LEU A 123 4.26 -10.27 -19.51
CA LEU A 123 5.49 -9.51 -19.56
C LEU A 123 5.78 -9.06 -21.00
N GLU A 124 5.87 -7.76 -21.21
CA GLU A 124 6.10 -7.13 -22.51
C GLU A 124 7.42 -6.34 -22.52
N SER A 125 7.91 -5.99 -23.72
CA SER A 125 9.08 -5.09 -23.86
C SER A 125 8.82 -3.69 -23.29
N ALA A 126 7.57 -3.25 -23.26
CA ALA A 126 7.12 -2.01 -22.67
C ALA A 126 7.07 -2.03 -21.14
N THR A 127 7.09 -3.21 -20.51
CA THR A 127 7.08 -3.34 -19.05
C THR A 127 8.39 -2.80 -18.46
N LEU A 128 8.30 -1.73 -17.67
CA LEU A 128 9.44 -1.06 -17.04
C LEU A 128 9.90 -1.80 -15.79
N ALA A 129 8.97 -2.12 -14.90
CA ALA A 129 9.23 -2.77 -13.62
C ALA A 129 7.96 -3.46 -13.08
N ILE A 130 8.11 -4.22 -11.99
CA ILE A 130 7.08 -5.06 -11.41
C ILE A 130 6.96 -4.75 -9.92
N GLY A 131 5.75 -4.44 -9.47
CA GLY A 131 5.41 -4.33 -8.05
C GLY A 131 4.72 -5.60 -7.56
N ILE A 132 5.15 -6.16 -6.46
CA ILE A 132 4.54 -7.37 -5.87
C ILE A 132 4.10 -7.06 -4.45
N ALA A 133 2.83 -7.31 -4.17
CA ALA A 133 2.27 -7.24 -2.82
C ALA A 133 1.85 -8.64 -2.37
N ALA A 134 2.27 -9.01 -1.16
CA ALA A 134 1.87 -10.26 -0.54
C ALA A 134 1.63 -10.02 0.96
N PRO A 135 0.61 -10.67 1.57
CA PRO A 135 0.36 -10.52 3.00
C PRO A 135 1.43 -11.23 3.82
N GLY A 136 1.66 -10.73 5.04
CA GLY A 136 2.59 -11.31 6.02
C GLY A 136 4.02 -10.82 5.90
N PHE A 137 4.95 -11.60 6.49
CA PHE A 137 6.37 -11.26 6.56
C PHE A 137 7.14 -11.81 5.36
N ILE A 138 7.99 -10.97 4.78
CA ILE A 138 8.70 -11.25 3.54
C ILE A 138 10.20 -11.03 3.76
N ASP A 139 11.03 -11.93 3.23
CA ASP A 139 12.46 -11.68 3.07
C ASP A 139 12.76 -11.32 1.61
N PRO A 140 12.99 -10.04 1.29
CA PRO A 140 13.24 -9.61 -0.07
C PRO A 140 14.62 -10.03 -0.56
N VAL A 141 15.58 -10.27 0.34
CA VAL A 141 16.95 -10.71 0.00
C VAL A 141 16.95 -12.20 -0.33
N ALA A 142 16.40 -13.04 0.56
CA ALA A 142 16.24 -14.46 0.31
C ALA A 142 15.11 -14.77 -0.68
N ARG A 143 14.30 -13.78 -1.06
CA ARG A 143 13.13 -13.91 -1.95
C ARG A 143 12.17 -14.98 -1.47
N ARG A 144 11.78 -14.87 -0.20
CA ARG A 144 10.92 -15.85 0.47
C ARG A 144 9.79 -15.16 1.23
N LEU A 145 8.64 -15.79 1.23
CA LEU A 145 7.56 -15.50 2.16
C LEU A 145 7.87 -16.22 3.46
N LEU A 146 8.22 -15.49 4.53
CA LEU A 146 8.64 -16.05 5.81
C LEU A 146 7.47 -16.64 6.59
N PHE A 147 6.39 -15.86 6.69
CA PHE A 147 5.19 -16.23 7.39
C PHE A 147 3.99 -15.44 6.87
N ASN A 148 2.86 -16.11 6.73
CA ASN A 148 1.57 -15.48 6.49
C ASN A 148 0.51 -16.23 7.28
N ALA A 149 -0.10 -15.55 8.25
CA ALA A 149 -1.12 -16.14 9.10
C ALA A 149 -2.37 -16.61 8.34
N ALA A 150 -2.74 -15.87 7.27
CA ALA A 150 -3.92 -16.16 6.46
C ALA A 150 -3.72 -17.26 5.40
N VAL A 151 -2.48 -17.68 5.14
CA VAL A 151 -2.18 -18.65 4.08
C VAL A 151 -1.47 -19.87 4.66
N THR A 152 -2.15 -21.00 4.67
CA THR A 152 -1.59 -22.26 5.14
C THR A 152 -0.32 -22.67 4.38
N ASN A 153 0.66 -23.24 5.09
CA ASN A 153 1.95 -23.68 4.54
C ASN A 153 2.78 -22.57 3.89
N SER A 154 2.70 -21.35 4.43
CA SER A 154 3.45 -20.20 3.89
C SER A 154 4.91 -20.14 4.36
N ARG A 155 5.28 -20.85 5.43
CA ARG A 155 6.64 -20.74 6.01
C ARG A 155 7.73 -21.03 4.99
N GLY A 156 8.54 -20.00 4.71
CA GLY A 156 9.70 -20.13 3.83
C GLY A 156 9.38 -20.42 2.36
N ALA A 157 8.15 -20.13 1.89
CA ALA A 157 7.79 -20.34 0.50
C ALA A 157 8.67 -19.47 -0.42
N SER A 158 9.35 -20.10 -1.38
CA SER A 158 10.21 -19.40 -2.33
C SER A 158 9.41 -18.61 -3.35
N LEU A 159 9.77 -17.35 -3.53
CA LEU A 159 9.24 -16.46 -4.59
C LEU A 159 9.97 -16.66 -5.93
N GLY A 160 10.86 -17.66 -6.01
CA GLY A 160 11.63 -17.99 -7.20
C GLY A 160 10.85 -17.99 -8.51
N PRO A 161 9.65 -18.60 -8.61
CA PRO A 161 8.85 -18.60 -9.84
C PRO A 161 8.53 -17.19 -10.36
N ILE A 162 8.26 -16.23 -9.46
CA ILE A 162 7.98 -14.85 -9.82
C ILE A 162 9.24 -14.16 -10.33
N TYR A 163 10.37 -14.31 -9.64
CA TYR A 163 11.64 -13.71 -10.06
C TYR A 163 12.19 -14.32 -11.34
N GLN A 164 11.95 -15.61 -11.56
CA GLN A 164 12.30 -16.28 -12.82
C GLN A 164 11.49 -15.69 -13.99
N ALA A 165 10.20 -15.53 -13.84
CA ALA A 165 9.34 -14.90 -14.83
C ALA A 165 9.70 -13.42 -15.07
N ALA A 166 10.05 -12.68 -14.02
CA ALA A 166 10.45 -11.28 -14.12
C ALA A 166 11.75 -11.09 -14.93
N GLY A 167 12.63 -12.12 -14.98
CA GLY A 167 13.91 -12.06 -15.69
C GLY A 167 14.81 -10.98 -15.12
N THR A 168 15.25 -10.04 -15.98
CA THR A 168 16.12 -8.91 -15.60
C THR A 168 15.34 -7.65 -15.19
N ARG A 169 13.99 -7.70 -15.14
CA ARG A 169 13.19 -6.55 -14.72
C ARG A 169 13.39 -6.27 -13.25
N HIS A 170 13.32 -5.00 -12.93
CA HIS A 170 13.31 -4.58 -11.53
C HIS A 170 12.01 -5.02 -10.85
N VAL A 171 12.14 -5.61 -9.67
CA VAL A 171 11.02 -6.09 -8.85
C VAL A 171 11.06 -5.39 -7.50
N VAL A 172 9.97 -4.73 -7.15
CA VAL A 172 9.74 -4.18 -5.81
C VAL A 172 8.74 -5.08 -5.11
N LEU A 173 9.15 -5.67 -4.00
CA LEU A 173 8.36 -6.61 -3.23
C LEU A 173 8.11 -6.06 -1.83
N ALA A 174 6.85 -6.01 -1.41
CA ALA A 174 6.48 -5.59 -0.06
C ALA A 174 5.20 -6.27 0.43
N ASN A 175 4.91 -6.07 1.72
CA ASN A 175 3.63 -6.41 2.30
C ASN A 175 2.50 -5.58 1.67
N ASP A 176 1.27 -6.12 1.65
CA ASP A 176 0.08 -5.49 1.06
C ASP A 176 -0.30 -4.16 1.73
N ALA A 177 -0.12 -4.02 3.06
CA ALA A 177 -0.34 -2.74 3.73
C ALA A 177 0.73 -1.69 3.36
N HIS A 178 1.96 -2.11 3.07
CA HIS A 178 2.99 -1.21 2.54
C HIS A 178 2.69 -0.81 1.09
N ALA A 179 2.15 -1.71 0.28
CA ALA A 179 1.68 -1.36 -1.06
C ALA A 179 0.54 -0.33 -1.02
N LEU A 180 -0.36 -0.47 -0.05
CA LEU A 180 -1.42 0.50 0.19
C LEU A 180 -0.85 1.86 0.61
N ALA A 181 0.14 1.87 1.51
CA ALA A 181 0.83 3.09 1.91
C ALA A 181 1.59 3.76 0.75
N ALA A 182 2.21 2.96 -0.14
CA ALA A 182 2.81 3.46 -1.37
C ALA A 182 1.77 4.15 -2.27
N ARG A 183 0.60 3.52 -2.42
CA ARG A 183 -0.51 4.09 -3.19
C ARG A 183 -1.02 5.39 -2.58
N TRP A 184 -1.12 5.46 -1.25
CA TRP A 184 -1.48 6.69 -0.55
C TRP A 184 -0.43 7.79 -0.78
N ALA A 185 0.86 7.47 -0.66
CA ALA A 185 1.95 8.42 -0.83
C ALA A 185 2.00 9.03 -2.24
N ILE A 186 1.70 8.26 -3.29
CA ILE A 186 1.66 8.76 -4.67
C ILE A 186 0.32 9.41 -5.04
N GLY A 187 -0.79 9.03 -4.40
CA GLY A 187 -2.14 9.51 -4.71
C GLY A 187 -2.53 10.80 -3.98
N GLY A 188 -1.77 11.19 -3.00
CA GLY A 188 -2.07 12.34 -2.12
C GLY A 188 -1.57 13.67 -2.67
N HIS A 189 -1.93 14.06 -3.90
CA HIS A 189 -1.84 15.46 -4.41
C HIS A 189 -0.74 16.32 -3.76
N GLY A 190 0.54 15.97 -3.91
CA GLY A 190 1.67 16.82 -3.50
C GLY A 190 1.84 17.06 -1.99
N SER A 191 0.76 17.11 -1.22
CA SER A 191 0.82 17.45 0.21
C SER A 191 1.18 16.28 1.13
N ALA A 192 0.91 15.04 0.73
CA ALA A 192 1.22 13.88 1.57
C ALA A 192 2.72 13.53 1.57
N VAL A 193 3.44 13.92 0.52
CA VAL A 193 4.87 13.62 0.33
C VAL A 193 5.78 14.72 0.91
N ASP A 194 5.31 15.96 0.96
CA ASP A 194 6.09 17.11 1.47
C ASP A 194 6.09 17.20 3.01
N ASP A 195 5.08 16.64 3.66
CA ASP A 195 5.05 16.53 5.11
C ASP A 195 5.76 15.23 5.51
N ALA A 196 7.02 15.31 5.93
CA ALA A 196 7.76 14.21 6.56
C ALA A 196 7.14 13.81 7.93
N GLU A 197 5.82 13.95 8.05
CA GLU A 197 5.08 13.66 9.26
C GLU A 197 4.89 12.15 9.42
N ASP A 198 5.28 11.63 10.57
CA ASP A 198 5.07 10.23 10.90
C ASP A 198 3.59 9.90 10.83
N THR A 199 3.26 8.90 10.04
CA THR A 199 1.88 8.55 9.68
C THR A 199 1.61 7.08 9.97
N LEU A 200 0.49 6.79 10.62
CA LEU A 200 -0.08 5.45 10.71
C LEU A 200 -1.25 5.34 9.71
N LEU A 201 -1.06 4.56 8.66
CA LEU A 201 -2.12 4.23 7.72
C LEU A 201 -2.75 2.90 8.12
N VAL A 202 -4.07 2.87 8.25
CA VAL A 202 -4.82 1.68 8.68
C VAL A 202 -5.90 1.36 7.66
N MET A 203 -5.93 0.12 7.21
CA MET A 203 -6.97 -0.43 6.35
C MET A 203 -7.95 -1.25 7.19
N LEU A 204 -9.24 -0.95 7.06
CA LEU A 204 -10.31 -1.56 7.84
C LEU A 204 -11.34 -2.21 6.91
N GLY A 205 -11.39 -3.52 6.92
CA GLY A 205 -12.33 -4.34 6.18
C GLY A 205 -12.77 -5.57 6.98
N ASP A 206 -13.69 -6.34 6.45
CA ASP A 206 -14.16 -7.57 7.09
C ASP A 206 -13.03 -8.61 7.17
N HIS A 207 -12.69 -9.06 8.38
CA HIS A 207 -11.51 -9.90 8.64
C HIS A 207 -10.18 -9.31 8.10
N GLN A 208 -10.08 -7.99 8.04
CA GLN A 208 -8.92 -7.33 7.47
C GLN A 208 -8.60 -6.03 8.22
N VAL A 209 -7.63 -6.10 9.12
CA VAL A 209 -7.08 -4.94 9.84
C VAL A 209 -5.59 -4.89 9.54
N GLY A 210 -5.23 -4.19 8.49
CA GLY A 210 -3.84 -3.97 8.09
C GLY A 210 -3.36 -2.58 8.49
N ALA A 211 -2.05 -2.44 8.77
CA ALA A 211 -1.47 -1.15 9.07
C ALA A 211 -0.06 -0.99 8.46
N SER A 212 0.27 0.23 8.09
CA SER A 212 1.62 0.63 7.71
C SER A 212 2.02 1.89 8.46
N LEU A 213 3.08 1.80 9.25
CA LEU A 213 3.68 2.93 9.94
C LEU A 213 4.73 3.55 9.02
N LEU A 214 4.56 4.82 8.71
CA LEU A 214 5.52 5.61 7.96
C LEU A 214 6.28 6.52 8.93
N ILE A 215 7.59 6.39 8.99
CA ILE A 215 8.49 7.25 9.76
C ILE A 215 9.30 8.11 8.79
N ASN A 216 9.19 9.42 8.91
CA ASN A 216 9.77 10.36 7.95
C ASN A 216 9.37 10.00 6.48
N GLY A 217 8.12 9.62 6.27
CA GLY A 217 7.56 9.23 4.98
C GLY A 217 8.04 7.88 4.44
N ARG A 218 8.78 7.07 5.21
CA ARG A 218 9.25 5.73 4.85
C ARG A 218 8.48 4.65 5.58
N PRO A 219 8.11 3.55 4.91
CA PRO A 219 7.57 2.40 5.60
C PRO A 219 8.55 1.88 6.66
N ASN A 220 8.02 1.57 7.84
CA ASN A 220 8.77 0.94 8.90
C ASN A 220 8.70 -0.58 8.75
N ASP A 221 9.73 -1.19 8.18
CA ASP A 221 9.85 -2.64 8.02
C ASP A 221 10.15 -3.39 9.33
N GLY A 222 10.46 -2.68 10.41
CA GLY A 222 10.80 -3.27 11.69
C GLY A 222 12.05 -4.16 11.65
N CYS A 223 12.10 -5.18 12.50
CA CYS A 223 13.19 -6.15 12.57
C CYS A 223 13.04 -7.31 11.56
N VAL A 224 11.86 -7.49 11.01
CA VAL A 224 11.53 -8.46 9.96
C VAL A 224 10.73 -7.73 8.91
N HIS A 225 11.11 -7.85 7.64
CA HIS A 225 10.41 -7.18 6.56
C HIS A 225 8.94 -7.58 6.50
N GLY A 226 8.06 -6.63 6.71
CA GLY A 226 6.61 -6.80 6.75
C GLY A 226 5.95 -5.50 7.18
N ALA A 227 4.63 -5.45 7.12
CA ALA A 227 3.89 -4.32 7.64
C ALA A 227 3.72 -4.43 9.18
N ASN A 228 3.15 -3.39 9.75
CA ASN A 228 2.83 -3.38 11.16
C ASN A 228 1.58 -4.22 11.40
N GLU A 229 1.73 -5.32 12.12
CA GLU A 229 0.71 -6.35 12.37
C GLU A 229 -0.33 -5.88 13.41
N LEU A 230 -0.94 -4.71 13.18
CA LEU A 230 -1.94 -4.10 14.07
C LEU A 230 -3.16 -5.01 14.26
N GLY A 231 -3.57 -5.74 13.21
CA GLY A 231 -4.67 -6.69 13.24
C GLY A 231 -4.49 -7.80 14.27
N HIS A 232 -3.24 -8.11 14.62
CA HIS A 232 -2.90 -9.13 15.62
C HIS A 232 -2.69 -8.58 17.04
N THR A 233 -2.97 -7.29 17.26
CA THR A 233 -3.06 -6.72 18.63
C THR A 233 -4.21 -7.40 19.37
N ARG A 234 -3.90 -7.97 20.54
CA ARG A 234 -4.83 -8.79 21.30
C ARG A 234 -5.53 -7.99 22.39
N LEU A 235 -6.83 -8.20 22.49
CA LEU A 235 -7.68 -7.75 23.59
C LEU A 235 -8.10 -8.96 24.45
N PRO A 236 -8.32 -8.78 25.77
CA PRO A 236 -8.69 -9.85 26.69
C PRO A 236 -10.19 -10.18 26.56
N VAL A 237 -10.61 -10.57 25.36
CA VAL A 237 -12.00 -10.93 25.05
C VAL A 237 -12.05 -12.28 24.35
N ASP A 238 -13.13 -13.01 24.58
CA ASP A 238 -13.40 -14.22 23.81
C ASP A 238 -13.83 -13.85 22.40
N SER A 239 -13.13 -14.40 21.42
CA SER A 239 -13.36 -14.15 19.99
C SER A 239 -13.08 -15.42 19.18
N PRO A 240 -13.50 -15.49 17.91
CA PRO A 240 -13.03 -16.55 17.03
C PRO A 240 -11.50 -16.63 17.03
N ARG A 241 -10.97 -17.84 16.87
CA ARG A 241 -9.53 -18.04 16.76
C ARG A 241 -9.00 -17.39 15.49
N CYS A 242 -8.02 -16.53 15.63
CA CYS A 242 -7.32 -15.90 14.51
C CYS A 242 -6.44 -16.91 13.76
N PHE A 243 -6.18 -16.67 12.48
CA PHE A 243 -5.24 -17.45 11.67
C PHE A 243 -3.82 -17.49 12.27
N CYS A 244 -3.42 -16.48 13.05
CA CYS A 244 -2.14 -16.48 13.78
C CYS A 244 -2.12 -17.47 14.97
N GLY A 245 -3.22 -18.14 15.25
CA GLY A 245 -3.36 -19.13 16.32
C GLY A 245 -3.85 -18.58 17.66
N HIS A 246 -4.00 -17.26 17.81
CA HIS A 246 -4.43 -16.61 19.05
C HIS A 246 -5.93 -16.26 19.05
N VAL A 247 -6.45 -15.96 20.23
CA VAL A 247 -7.79 -15.42 20.48
C VAL A 247 -7.63 -13.97 20.93
N GLY A 248 -8.60 -13.11 20.61
CA GLY A 248 -8.62 -11.70 20.98
C GLY A 248 -7.95 -10.76 19.98
N CYS A 249 -7.50 -11.22 18.81
CA CYS A 249 -6.95 -10.35 17.77
C CYS A 249 -8.01 -9.38 17.24
N ILE A 250 -7.67 -8.09 17.11
CA ILE A 250 -8.64 -7.08 16.62
C ILE A 250 -9.15 -7.42 15.21
N GLU A 251 -8.36 -8.09 14.39
CA GLU A 251 -8.75 -8.56 13.07
C GLU A 251 -9.96 -9.51 13.10
N THR A 252 -10.02 -10.42 14.09
CA THR A 252 -11.16 -11.32 14.27
C THR A 252 -12.32 -10.67 15.03
N ILE A 253 -12.04 -9.67 15.85
CA ILE A 253 -13.05 -8.89 16.56
C ILE A 253 -13.78 -7.95 15.59
N PHE A 254 -13.04 -7.26 14.72
CA PHE A 254 -13.60 -6.44 13.64
C PHE A 254 -13.94 -7.32 12.43
N SER A 255 -14.98 -8.16 12.59
CA SER A 255 -15.38 -9.09 11.54
C SER A 255 -16.87 -9.42 11.61
N SER A 256 -17.44 -9.77 10.46
CA SER A 256 -18.81 -10.27 10.35
C SER A 256 -19.02 -11.53 11.22
N THR A 257 -18.03 -12.41 11.34
CA THR A 257 -18.09 -13.63 12.15
C THR A 257 -18.27 -13.32 13.63
N TYR A 258 -17.48 -12.41 14.17
CA TYR A 258 -17.57 -12.03 15.59
C TYR A 258 -18.89 -11.30 15.90
N LEU A 259 -19.29 -10.40 15.00
CA LEU A 259 -20.55 -9.67 15.15
C LEU A 259 -21.76 -10.61 15.10
N ALA A 260 -21.78 -11.60 14.19
CA ALA A 260 -22.84 -12.62 14.16
C ALA A 260 -22.88 -13.44 15.45
N GLN A 261 -21.72 -13.89 15.93
CA GLN A 261 -21.63 -14.62 17.21
C GLN A 261 -22.19 -13.81 18.37
N ARG A 262 -21.84 -12.53 18.47
CA ARG A 262 -22.33 -11.65 19.54
C ARG A 262 -23.81 -11.31 19.43
N ALA A 263 -24.33 -11.23 18.22
CA ALA A 263 -25.76 -10.99 17.97
C ALA A 263 -26.59 -12.27 18.08
N GLY A 264 -25.98 -13.42 18.40
CA GLY A 264 -26.69 -14.71 18.53
C GLY A 264 -27.23 -15.24 17.19
N MET A 265 -26.56 -14.92 16.09
CA MET A 265 -26.94 -15.38 14.75
C MET A 265 -26.31 -16.75 14.45
N ASP A 266 -27.10 -17.67 13.90
CA ASP A 266 -26.66 -19.04 13.58
C ASP A 266 -25.73 -19.11 12.35
N SER A 267 -25.70 -18.07 11.52
CA SER A 267 -24.92 -18.05 10.30
C SER A 267 -24.40 -16.65 9.95
N VAL A 268 -23.28 -16.62 9.23
CA VAL A 268 -22.68 -15.38 8.70
C VAL A 268 -23.07 -15.23 7.24
N GLU A 269 -23.87 -14.23 6.93
CA GLU A 269 -24.23 -13.92 5.55
C GLU A 269 -23.17 -13.01 4.89
N PRO A 270 -22.93 -13.15 3.59
CA PRO A 270 -22.06 -12.24 2.86
C PRO A 270 -22.49 -10.77 3.02
N GLY A 271 -21.53 -9.87 3.27
CA GLY A 271 -21.78 -8.44 3.47
C GLY A 271 -22.50 -8.10 4.80
N LEU A 272 -22.48 -9.00 5.79
CA LEU A 272 -23.10 -8.74 7.10
C LEU A 272 -22.49 -7.51 7.77
N LEU A 273 -21.16 -7.38 7.77
CA LEU A 273 -20.48 -6.23 8.37
C LEU A 273 -20.97 -4.92 7.74
N ASP A 274 -21.00 -4.82 6.41
CA ASP A 274 -21.45 -3.61 5.71
C ASP A 274 -22.90 -3.26 6.05
N ARG A 275 -23.78 -4.25 6.12
CA ARG A 275 -25.18 -4.03 6.53
C ARG A 275 -25.30 -3.55 7.97
N MET A 276 -24.49 -4.09 8.89
CA MET A 276 -24.49 -3.65 10.29
C MET A 276 -23.94 -2.23 10.42
N LEU A 277 -22.87 -1.90 9.70
CA LEU A 277 -22.30 -0.56 9.66
C LEU A 277 -23.29 0.47 9.07
N ALA A 278 -24.04 0.09 8.03
CA ALA A 278 -25.07 0.97 7.45
C ALA A 278 -26.18 1.33 8.44
N ARG A 279 -26.62 0.35 9.27
CA ARG A 279 -27.65 0.57 10.30
C ARG A 279 -27.19 1.47 11.45
N PHE A 280 -25.89 1.71 11.59
CA PHE A 280 -25.37 2.58 12.63
C PHE A 280 -25.91 4.02 12.49
N ALA A 281 -26.01 4.51 11.26
CA ALA A 281 -26.55 5.86 10.97
C ALA A 281 -28.00 6.05 11.40
N ASP A 282 -28.81 4.99 11.33
CA ASP A 282 -30.25 5.01 11.66
C ASP A 282 -30.51 4.83 13.16
N GLY A 283 -29.47 4.63 13.97
CA GLY A 283 -29.60 4.32 15.41
C GLY A 283 -30.27 2.97 15.70
N THR A 284 -30.45 2.11 14.68
CA THR A 284 -31.07 0.78 14.80
C THR A 284 -30.04 -0.34 14.84
N HIS A 285 -28.76 -0.01 15.00
CA HIS A 285 -27.68 -0.98 15.07
C HIS A 285 -27.69 -1.79 16.37
N ASP A 286 -27.14 -2.97 16.31
CA ASP A 286 -26.95 -3.82 17.46
C ASP A 286 -25.85 -3.26 18.40
N LYS A 287 -26.08 -3.32 19.71
CA LYS A 287 -25.10 -2.89 20.72
C LYS A 287 -23.75 -3.61 20.62
N SER A 288 -23.72 -4.79 20.00
CA SER A 288 -22.48 -5.51 19.72
C SER A 288 -21.53 -4.71 18.82
N LEU A 289 -22.10 -3.94 17.88
CA LEU A 289 -21.30 -3.08 16.99
C LEU A 289 -20.64 -1.93 17.75
N ASP A 290 -21.36 -1.31 18.72
CA ASP A 290 -20.78 -0.28 19.60
C ASP A 290 -19.54 -0.80 20.34
N VAL A 291 -19.63 -2.01 20.88
CA VAL A 291 -18.52 -2.66 21.60
C VAL A 291 -17.34 -2.91 20.66
N VAL A 292 -17.59 -3.37 19.44
CA VAL A 292 -16.53 -3.63 18.46
C VAL A 292 -15.86 -2.33 18.00
N ILE A 293 -16.64 -1.26 17.76
CA ILE A 293 -16.10 0.07 17.40
C ILE A 293 -15.28 0.64 18.56
N ASP A 294 -15.70 0.44 19.81
CA ASP A 294 -14.98 0.88 20.98
C ASP A 294 -13.63 0.15 21.15
N MET A 295 -13.63 -1.17 20.97
CA MET A 295 -12.40 -1.98 20.96
C MET A 295 -11.43 -1.56 19.85
N LEU A 296 -11.95 -1.30 18.65
CA LEU A 296 -11.14 -0.80 17.54
C LEU A 296 -10.55 0.57 17.86
N ALA A 297 -11.36 1.49 18.42
CA ALA A 297 -10.90 2.80 18.85
C ALA A 297 -9.78 2.70 19.89
N MET A 298 -9.90 1.81 20.87
CA MET A 298 -8.88 1.57 21.89
C MET A 298 -7.57 1.09 21.28
N VAL A 299 -7.61 0.12 20.36
CA VAL A 299 -6.40 -0.39 19.68
C VAL A 299 -5.73 0.72 18.87
N LEU A 300 -6.50 1.50 18.11
CA LEU A 300 -5.98 2.62 17.32
C LEU A 300 -5.39 3.72 18.21
N ALA A 301 -6.07 4.08 19.29
CA ALA A 301 -5.57 5.07 20.24
C ALA A 301 -4.29 4.61 20.94
N ASN A 302 -4.18 3.34 21.31
CA ASN A 302 -2.96 2.76 21.88
C ASN A 302 -1.80 2.80 20.88
N ALA A 303 -2.06 2.42 19.61
CA ALA A 303 -1.06 2.49 18.55
C ALA A 303 -0.57 3.94 18.32
N VAL A 304 -1.48 4.91 18.24
CA VAL A 304 -1.14 6.35 18.13
C VAL A 304 -0.36 6.83 19.34
N THR A 305 -0.79 6.46 20.55
CA THR A 305 -0.12 6.88 21.79
C THR A 305 1.30 6.32 21.90
N PHE A 306 1.50 5.06 21.50
CA PHE A 306 2.80 4.39 21.54
C PHE A 306 3.75 4.92 20.47
N THR A 307 3.29 5.04 19.24
CA THR A 307 4.11 5.50 18.09
C THR A 307 4.27 7.02 18.05
N ARG A 308 3.36 7.77 18.66
CA ARG A 308 3.29 9.24 18.66
C ARG A 308 3.25 9.86 17.27
N VAL A 309 2.66 9.16 16.31
CA VAL A 309 2.45 9.69 14.96
C VAL A 309 1.64 10.97 14.98
N GLY A 310 1.96 11.90 14.08
CA GLY A 310 1.21 13.13 13.89
C GLY A 310 -0.06 12.94 13.06
N ARG A 311 -0.13 11.85 12.27
CA ARG A 311 -1.23 11.58 11.35
C ARG A 311 -1.71 10.12 11.48
N LEU A 312 -3.04 9.93 11.57
CA LEU A 312 -3.70 8.65 11.42
C LEU A 312 -4.60 8.71 10.18
N VAL A 313 -4.36 7.83 9.23
CA VAL A 313 -5.14 7.71 7.99
C VAL A 313 -5.98 6.44 8.05
N LEU A 314 -7.29 6.57 7.96
CA LEU A 314 -8.22 5.44 7.91
C LEU A 314 -8.65 5.18 6.47
N SER A 315 -8.61 3.93 6.04
CA SER A 315 -8.98 3.48 4.70
C SER A 315 -9.78 2.17 4.77
N GLY A 316 -10.33 1.74 3.65
CA GLY A 316 -11.09 0.49 3.54
C GLY A 316 -12.61 0.68 3.66
N GLY A 317 -13.34 -0.44 3.66
CA GLY A 317 -14.81 -0.44 3.60
C GLY A 317 -15.50 0.36 4.72
N LEU A 318 -14.94 0.31 5.94
CA LEU A 318 -15.49 1.08 7.07
C LEU A 318 -15.60 2.59 6.76
N THR A 319 -14.67 3.16 5.99
CA THR A 319 -14.66 4.61 5.70
C THR A 319 -15.84 5.07 4.82
N MET A 320 -16.60 4.14 4.25
CA MET A 320 -17.82 4.43 3.49
C MET A 320 -19.03 4.73 4.38
N HIS A 321 -18.93 4.49 5.70
CA HIS A 321 -19.99 4.65 6.68
C HIS A 321 -19.72 5.84 7.61
N SER A 322 -20.14 7.05 7.21
CA SER A 322 -19.79 8.31 7.90
C SER A 322 -20.12 8.31 9.39
N ALA A 323 -21.30 7.86 9.79
CA ALA A 323 -21.72 7.82 11.20
C ALA A 323 -20.81 6.92 12.07
N VAL A 324 -20.39 5.77 11.53
CA VAL A 324 -19.43 4.88 12.20
C VAL A 324 -18.07 5.53 12.34
N VAL A 325 -17.61 6.18 11.27
CA VAL A 325 -16.33 6.89 11.24
C VAL A 325 -16.31 8.02 12.26
N GLU A 326 -17.37 8.82 12.33
CA GLU A 326 -17.49 9.91 13.32
C GLU A 326 -17.44 9.36 14.75
N ALA A 327 -18.18 8.28 15.04
CA ALA A 327 -18.16 7.62 16.33
C ALA A 327 -16.78 7.05 16.67
N LEU A 328 -16.11 6.42 15.70
CA LEU A 328 -14.75 5.89 15.85
C LEU A 328 -13.75 7.01 16.15
N ILE A 329 -13.76 8.10 15.38
CA ILE A 329 -12.89 9.26 15.57
C ILE A 329 -13.11 9.91 16.93
N ALA A 330 -14.37 10.07 17.35
CA ALA A 330 -14.69 10.63 18.68
C ALA A 330 -14.09 9.79 19.79
N ARG A 331 -14.21 8.46 19.73
CA ARG A 331 -13.65 7.52 20.70
C ARG A 331 -12.12 7.51 20.68
N ILE A 332 -11.49 7.49 19.51
CA ILE A 332 -10.01 7.61 19.38
C ILE A 332 -9.53 8.89 20.07
N ARG A 333 -10.18 10.02 19.79
CA ARG A 333 -9.84 11.31 20.43
C ARG A 333 -10.03 11.28 21.92
N ALA A 334 -11.03 10.57 22.45
CA ALA A 334 -11.25 10.43 23.90
C ALA A 334 -10.14 9.61 24.58
N TYR A 335 -9.59 8.60 23.92
CA TYR A 335 -8.61 7.67 24.48
C TYR A 335 -7.16 8.13 24.31
N VAL A 336 -6.85 8.92 23.29
CA VAL A 336 -5.50 9.43 23.05
C VAL A 336 -5.14 10.52 24.09
N LEU A 337 -3.90 10.49 24.57
CA LEU A 337 -3.38 11.49 25.54
C LEU A 337 -3.52 12.92 24.98
N VAL A 338 -3.89 13.87 25.84
CA VAL A 338 -4.19 15.25 25.46
C VAL A 338 -3.10 15.92 24.60
N PRO A 339 -1.79 15.85 24.94
CA PRO A 339 -0.75 16.48 24.14
C PRO A 339 -0.63 15.90 22.70
N ILE A 340 -0.88 14.59 22.54
CA ILE A 340 -0.87 13.93 21.23
C ILE A 340 -2.13 14.31 20.48
N ARG A 341 -3.30 14.20 21.13
CA ARG A 341 -4.61 14.52 20.55
C ARG A 341 -4.69 15.92 19.95
N GLN A 342 -4.05 16.91 20.55
CA GLN A 342 -4.03 18.29 20.06
C GLN A 342 -3.29 18.46 18.74
N ARG A 343 -2.38 17.55 18.42
CA ARG A 343 -1.56 17.59 17.19
C ARG A 343 -1.96 16.51 16.17
N LEU A 344 -2.74 15.51 16.61
CA LEU A 344 -3.14 14.39 15.76
C LEU A 344 -4.09 14.83 14.65
N ARG A 345 -3.68 14.63 13.40
CA ARG A 345 -4.54 14.70 12.22
C ARG A 345 -5.19 13.35 12.00
N LEU A 346 -6.48 13.36 11.70
CA LEU A 346 -7.27 12.16 11.40
C LEU A 346 -7.84 12.35 9.99
N ASP A 347 -7.31 11.60 9.05
CA ASP A 347 -7.69 11.69 7.65
C ASP A 347 -8.44 10.43 7.22
N LEU A 348 -9.45 10.60 6.38
CA LEU A 348 -10.14 9.52 5.72
C LEU A 348 -9.65 9.42 4.28
N TRP A 349 -9.22 8.24 3.92
CA TRP A 349 -8.80 7.97 2.56
C TRP A 349 -9.75 6.99 1.89
N GLN A 350 -10.77 7.55 1.29
CA GLN A 350 -11.72 6.81 0.48
C GLN A 350 -11.13 6.61 -0.91
N GLN A 351 -10.83 5.36 -1.26
CA GLN A 351 -10.37 5.03 -2.59
C GLN A 351 -11.53 4.54 -3.47
N PRO A 352 -11.54 4.92 -4.75
CA PRO A 352 -12.28 4.13 -5.72
C PRO A 352 -11.77 2.69 -5.65
N ALA A 353 -12.61 1.72 -5.95
CA ALA A 353 -12.28 0.30 -5.92
C ALA A 353 -11.13 0.00 -6.89
N ILE A 354 -9.89 0.21 -6.43
CA ILE A 354 -8.68 -0.11 -7.19
C ILE A 354 -8.30 -1.55 -6.87
N SER A 355 -7.93 -2.30 -7.90
CA SER A 355 -7.51 -3.68 -7.70
C SER A 355 -6.27 -3.78 -6.81
N PRO A 356 -6.16 -4.81 -5.94
CA PRO A 356 -4.96 -5.06 -5.15
C PRO A 356 -3.68 -5.14 -5.99
N ALA A 357 -3.79 -5.68 -7.20
CA ALA A 357 -2.66 -5.74 -8.12
C ALA A 357 -2.25 -4.35 -8.62
N ALA A 358 -3.20 -3.47 -8.95
CA ALA A 358 -2.87 -2.08 -9.29
C ALA A 358 -2.24 -1.34 -8.09
N THR A 359 -2.68 -1.65 -6.88
CA THR A 359 -2.05 -1.15 -5.64
C THR A 359 -0.61 -1.65 -5.51
N ALA A 360 -0.31 -2.90 -5.88
CA ALA A 360 1.06 -3.43 -5.86
C ALA A 360 2.00 -2.67 -6.82
N ALA A 361 1.51 -2.21 -7.98
CA ALA A 361 2.30 -1.39 -8.90
C ALA A 361 2.72 -0.05 -8.28
N ALA A 362 1.95 0.47 -7.32
CA ALA A 362 2.28 1.72 -6.62
C ALA A 362 3.60 1.65 -5.83
N LEU A 363 4.08 0.46 -5.45
CA LEU A 363 5.40 0.27 -4.86
C LEU A 363 6.50 0.79 -5.77
N VAL A 364 6.42 0.49 -7.06
CA VAL A 364 7.38 0.98 -8.06
C VAL A 364 7.25 2.48 -8.27
N LEU A 365 6.02 2.99 -8.36
CA LEU A 365 5.77 4.42 -8.51
C LEU A 365 6.29 5.22 -7.31
N ALA A 366 6.10 4.71 -6.09
CA ALA A 366 6.64 5.31 -4.88
C ALA A 366 8.19 5.35 -4.92
N GLU A 367 8.84 4.27 -5.37
CA GLU A 367 10.30 4.26 -5.57
C GLU A 367 10.77 5.27 -6.63
N LEU A 368 9.96 5.53 -7.64
CA LEU A 368 10.26 6.48 -8.70
C LEU A 368 10.03 7.94 -8.28
N TYR A 369 8.92 8.20 -7.58
CA TYR A 369 8.41 9.56 -7.36
C TYR A 369 8.59 10.08 -5.93
N CYS A 370 8.73 9.20 -4.94
CA CYS A 370 8.91 9.58 -3.54
C CYS A 370 10.38 9.31 -3.13
N PRO A 371 11.22 10.35 -2.91
CA PRO A 371 12.61 10.16 -2.54
C PRO A 371 12.81 9.28 -1.30
N GLN A 372 11.86 9.35 -0.37
CA GLN A 372 11.87 8.60 0.87
C GLN A 372 11.73 7.08 0.65
N TRP A 373 11.10 6.66 -0.46
CA TRP A 373 10.87 5.25 -0.82
C TRP A 373 12.02 4.65 -1.65
N ALA A 374 13.02 5.45 -2.03
CA ALA A 374 14.18 4.91 -2.72
C ALA A 374 14.81 3.81 -1.86
N SER A 375 14.84 2.60 -2.41
CA SER A 375 15.05 1.34 -1.72
C SER A 375 16.12 1.39 -0.63
N SER A 376 15.74 1.01 0.58
CA SER A 376 16.60 0.56 1.67
C SER A 376 17.28 -0.80 1.35
N THR A 377 17.37 -1.19 0.08
CA THR A 377 18.01 -2.45 -0.36
C THR A 377 19.52 -2.53 -0.10
N GLY A 378 20.08 -1.56 0.65
CA GLY A 378 21.45 -1.57 1.17
C GLY A 378 21.56 -1.79 2.68
N GLY A 379 20.46 -1.94 3.42
CA GLY A 379 20.48 -2.30 4.84
C GLY A 379 20.80 -3.78 4.99
N ALA A 380 21.93 -4.10 5.64
CA ALA A 380 22.28 -5.47 6.00
C ALA A 380 21.11 -6.10 6.77
N SER A 381 20.35 -7.00 6.13
CA SER A 381 19.42 -7.85 6.83
C SER A 381 20.23 -8.72 7.78
N LEU A 382 20.01 -8.56 9.08
CA LEU A 382 20.49 -9.55 10.02
C LEU A 382 19.87 -10.91 9.63
N PRO A 383 20.64 -11.99 9.55
CA PRO A 383 20.08 -13.28 9.23
C PRO A 383 19.07 -13.65 10.33
N VAL A 384 17.79 -13.71 9.94
CA VAL A 384 16.75 -14.20 10.84
C VAL A 384 16.91 -15.70 10.95
N THR A 385 17.62 -16.14 11.98
CA THR A 385 17.68 -17.56 12.35
C THR A 385 16.37 -17.89 13.07
N LEU A 386 15.38 -18.35 12.31
CA LEU A 386 14.21 -19.00 12.91
C LEU A 386 14.71 -20.36 13.45
N THR A 387 15.01 -20.43 14.73
CA THR A 387 15.14 -21.71 15.40
C THR A 387 13.81 -22.44 15.30
N PRO A 388 13.78 -23.69 14.84
CA PRO A 388 12.56 -24.48 14.89
C PRO A 388 12.18 -24.67 16.35
N GLU A 389 11.11 -24.03 16.80
CA GLU A 389 10.47 -24.43 18.05
C GLU A 389 9.90 -25.83 17.84
N ASN A 390 10.49 -26.80 18.53
CA ASN A 390 9.97 -28.13 18.69
C ASN A 390 8.64 -28.05 19.46
N GLY A 391 7.52 -28.45 18.83
CA GLY A 391 6.22 -28.58 19.49
C GLY A 391 5.13 -28.81 18.48
#